data_b326f0274e410eacb6c650a992231152
#
_entry.id   b326f0274e410eacb6c650a992231152
#
_cell.length_a   1.000
_cell.length_b   1.000
_cell.length_c   1.000
_cell.angle_alpha   90.00
_cell.angle_beta   90.00
_cell.angle_gamma   90.00
#
_symmetry.space_group_name_H-M   'P 1'
#
loop_
_entity.id
_entity.type
_entity.pdbx_description
1 polymer ?
#
loop_
_entity_poly.entity_id
_entity_poly.type
_entity_poly.pdbx_seq_one_letter_code
_entity_poly.pdbx_strand_id
1 'polypeptide(L)'
;MNKFIFITLFLVENVFSVCLAQSYPYQKESIPVPQRVKDLLSRMTLEEKIAELNLIPYYTKDDSICRSLIRAGKVGAFLKANGAELNRSLQEEALKHSRLGIPLIFHEDVIHGYRTITPIPLAESCSWNPELVEQSAAMAAREAAAAGIQLTYAPMVDISYDPRWGRIMETSGEDAYLCGELAAARVRGFQGNDLTSPHTIAACVKHFAGYGQSWQEETIKKQTYLCANFRKFISLLFKQPLMQE
;
A
#
# COMPACT_ATOMS: atom_id res chain seq x y z
N MET A 1 -36.72 -52.47 -57.73
CA MET A 1 -35.95 -52.81 -56.53
C MET A 1 -35.21 -51.53 -56.15
N ASN A 2 -35.87 -50.58 -55.40
CA ASN A 2 -35.33 -49.25 -55.07
C ASN A 2 -34.73 -49.27 -53.64
N LYS A 3 -33.45 -49.03 -53.57
CA LYS A 3 -32.75 -48.83 -52.27
C LYS A 3 -32.87 -47.37 -51.88
N PHE A 4 -33.66 -47.12 -50.86
CA PHE A 4 -33.67 -45.80 -50.16
C PHE A 4 -32.42 -45.72 -49.29
N ILE A 5 -31.54 -44.74 -49.59
CA ILE A 5 -30.43 -44.36 -48.75
C ILE A 5 -30.94 -43.28 -47.84
N PHE A 6 -31.10 -43.61 -46.56
CA PHE A 6 -31.32 -42.62 -45.51
C PHE A 6 -30.01 -41.93 -45.19
N ILE A 7 -29.87 -40.68 -45.61
CA ILE A 7 -28.78 -39.79 -45.15
C ILE A 7 -29.28 -39.16 -43.87
N THR A 8 -28.78 -39.70 -42.75
CA THR A 8 -28.98 -39.07 -41.44
C THR A 8 -28.04 -37.89 -41.32
N LEU A 9 -28.56 -36.69 -41.49
CA LEU A 9 -27.84 -35.44 -41.26
C LEU A 9 -27.63 -35.25 -39.77
N PHE A 10 -26.44 -35.60 -39.28
CA PHE A 10 -26.04 -35.21 -37.90
C PHE A 10 -25.74 -33.71 -37.90
N LEU A 11 -26.70 -32.91 -37.45
CA LEU A 11 -26.49 -31.53 -37.03
C LEU A 11 -25.66 -31.57 -35.77
N VAL A 12 -24.32 -31.41 -35.91
CA VAL A 12 -23.44 -31.08 -34.80
C VAL A 12 -23.71 -29.62 -34.50
N GLU A 13 -24.59 -29.38 -33.52
CA GLU A 13 -24.69 -28.06 -32.89
C GLU A 13 -23.37 -27.81 -32.15
N ASN A 14 -22.47 -27.12 -32.84
CA ASN A 14 -21.34 -26.46 -32.19
C ASN A 14 -21.90 -25.38 -31.27
N VAL A 15 -22.22 -25.78 -30.06
CA VAL A 15 -22.43 -24.84 -28.97
C VAL A 15 -21.07 -24.22 -28.69
N PHE A 16 -20.73 -23.18 -29.43
CA PHE A 16 -19.73 -22.22 -29.01
C PHE A 16 -20.27 -21.58 -27.74
N SER A 17 -19.95 -22.19 -26.58
CA SER A 17 -20.05 -21.51 -25.29
C SER A 17 -19.07 -20.34 -25.38
N VAL A 18 -19.56 -19.20 -25.86
CA VAL A 18 -18.92 -17.93 -25.61
C VAL A 18 -18.94 -17.78 -24.11
N CYS A 19 -17.83 -18.15 -23.48
CA CYS A 19 -17.57 -17.87 -22.09
C CYS A 19 -17.47 -16.34 -22.00
N LEU A 20 -18.63 -15.68 -21.94
CA LEU A 20 -18.73 -14.28 -21.57
C LEU A 20 -18.10 -14.23 -20.17
N ALA A 21 -16.91 -13.69 -20.07
CA ALA A 21 -16.25 -13.48 -18.80
C ALA A 21 -17.25 -12.78 -17.88
N GLN A 22 -17.78 -13.51 -16.91
CA GLN A 22 -18.84 -13.03 -16.03
C GLN A 22 -18.25 -11.93 -15.16
N SER A 23 -18.45 -10.68 -15.57
CA SER A 23 -18.00 -9.52 -14.81
C SER A 23 -18.79 -9.44 -13.52
N TYR A 24 -18.11 -9.67 -12.41
CA TYR A 24 -18.74 -9.57 -11.09
C TYR A 24 -19.00 -8.12 -10.68
N PRO A 25 -19.98 -7.85 -9.82
CA PRO A 25 -20.28 -6.50 -9.35
C PRO A 25 -19.05 -5.76 -8.78
N TYR A 26 -18.19 -6.45 -8.02
CA TYR A 26 -17.01 -5.82 -7.43
C TYR A 26 -15.99 -5.31 -8.48
N GLN A 27 -16.02 -5.82 -9.71
CA GLN A 27 -15.13 -5.41 -10.81
C GLN A 27 -15.65 -4.18 -11.56
N LYS A 28 -16.89 -3.75 -11.30
CA LYS A 28 -17.53 -2.64 -12.01
C LYS A 28 -17.27 -1.32 -11.29
N GLU A 29 -16.53 -0.41 -11.90
CA GLU A 29 -16.23 0.91 -11.34
C GLU A 29 -17.48 1.77 -11.08
N SER A 30 -18.53 1.57 -11.86
CA SER A 30 -19.81 2.29 -11.69
C SER A 30 -20.54 1.95 -10.39
N ILE A 31 -20.15 0.89 -9.69
CA ILE A 31 -20.77 0.48 -8.42
C ILE A 31 -19.99 1.13 -7.27
N PRO A 32 -20.67 1.75 -6.28
CA PRO A 32 -20.03 2.36 -5.12
C PRO A 32 -19.11 1.38 -4.36
N VAL A 33 -17.95 1.86 -3.90
CA VAL A 33 -16.93 1.05 -3.23
C VAL A 33 -17.47 0.18 -2.10
N PRO A 34 -18.34 0.65 -1.16
CA PRO A 34 -18.87 -0.20 -0.11
C PRO A 34 -19.66 -1.42 -0.62
N GLN A 35 -20.37 -1.27 -1.73
CA GLN A 35 -21.12 -2.36 -2.36
C GLN A 35 -20.17 -3.35 -3.05
N ARG A 36 -19.14 -2.85 -3.73
CA ARG A 36 -18.08 -3.67 -4.34
C ARG A 36 -17.35 -4.50 -3.30
N VAL A 37 -16.98 -3.89 -2.19
CA VAL A 37 -16.30 -4.56 -1.06
C VAL A 37 -17.20 -5.66 -0.48
N LYS A 38 -18.49 -5.37 -0.25
CA LYS A 38 -19.44 -6.36 0.26
C LYS A 38 -19.61 -7.55 -0.68
N ASP A 39 -19.70 -7.30 -1.98
CA ASP A 39 -19.83 -8.36 -3.00
C ASP A 39 -18.55 -9.21 -3.02
N LEU A 40 -17.35 -8.59 -3.07
CA LEU A 40 -16.08 -9.29 -3.06
C LEU A 40 -15.92 -10.17 -1.81
N LEU A 41 -16.13 -9.60 -0.61
CA LEU A 41 -16.01 -10.32 0.66
C LEU A 41 -16.95 -11.53 0.75
N SER A 42 -18.13 -11.47 0.12
CA SER A 42 -19.08 -12.59 0.08
C SER A 42 -18.58 -13.77 -0.79
N ARG A 43 -17.66 -13.51 -1.71
CA ARG A 43 -17.10 -14.50 -2.63
C ARG A 43 -15.79 -15.11 -2.15
N MET A 44 -15.09 -14.42 -1.24
CA MET A 44 -13.80 -14.84 -0.72
C MET A 44 -13.95 -15.96 0.32
N THR A 45 -13.08 -16.97 0.22
CA THR A 45 -12.89 -17.95 1.29
C THR A 45 -12.18 -17.30 2.49
N LEU A 46 -12.14 -17.99 3.63
CA LEU A 46 -11.40 -17.50 4.79
C LEU A 46 -9.90 -17.36 4.49
N GLU A 47 -9.35 -18.32 3.78
CA GLU A 47 -7.93 -18.35 3.38
C GLU A 47 -7.60 -17.16 2.48
N GLU A 48 -8.47 -16.82 1.53
CA GLU A 48 -8.27 -15.66 0.66
C GLU A 48 -8.36 -14.34 1.44
N LYS A 49 -9.29 -14.24 2.40
CA LYS A 49 -9.37 -13.04 3.27
C LYS A 49 -8.10 -12.85 4.11
N ILE A 50 -7.54 -13.95 4.62
CA ILE A 50 -6.27 -13.92 5.37
C ILE A 50 -5.12 -13.56 4.43
N ALA A 51 -5.14 -14.08 3.20
CA ALA A 51 -4.11 -13.85 2.21
C ALA A 51 -4.01 -12.38 1.78
N GLU A 52 -5.13 -11.65 1.72
CA GLU A 52 -5.10 -10.20 1.44
C GLU A 52 -4.37 -9.39 2.52
N LEU A 53 -4.24 -9.92 3.72
CA LEU A 53 -3.45 -9.32 4.80
C LEU A 53 -1.97 -9.72 4.75
N ASN A 54 -1.60 -10.61 3.83
CA ASN A 54 -0.24 -11.12 3.71
C ASN A 54 0.60 -10.21 2.82
N LEU A 55 1.55 -9.52 3.45
CA LEU A 55 2.61 -8.74 2.79
C LEU A 55 3.90 -9.55 2.82
N ILE A 56 4.48 -9.83 1.66
CA ILE A 56 5.76 -10.52 1.58
C ILE A 56 6.80 -9.66 0.86
N PRO A 57 8.09 -9.73 1.26
CA PRO A 57 9.16 -9.11 0.49
C PRO A 57 9.31 -9.81 -0.87
N TYR A 58 9.49 -9.02 -1.94
CA TYR A 58 9.81 -9.58 -3.23
C TYR A 58 11.29 -9.93 -3.31
N TYR A 59 11.59 -11.22 -3.45
CA TYR A 59 12.95 -11.70 -3.63
C TYR A 59 13.19 -12.07 -5.08
N THR A 60 14.07 -11.31 -5.75
CA THR A 60 14.39 -11.47 -7.18
C THR A 60 14.93 -12.85 -7.55
N LYS A 61 15.41 -13.62 -6.57
CA LYS A 61 15.95 -14.97 -6.81
C LYS A 61 14.89 -16.04 -7.02
N ASP A 62 13.62 -15.75 -6.70
CA ASP A 62 12.54 -16.73 -6.72
C ASP A 62 11.21 -16.17 -7.24
N ASP A 63 11.25 -15.55 -8.42
CA ASP A 63 10.06 -15.03 -9.11
C ASP A 63 8.96 -16.10 -9.28
N SER A 64 9.36 -17.35 -9.50
CA SER A 64 8.42 -18.47 -9.67
C SER A 64 7.57 -18.72 -8.41
N ILE A 65 8.16 -18.61 -7.21
CA ILE A 65 7.45 -18.75 -5.94
C ILE A 65 6.47 -17.59 -5.77
N CYS A 66 6.90 -16.35 -6.00
CA CYS A 66 6.03 -15.18 -5.92
C CYS A 66 4.82 -15.34 -6.85
N ARG A 67 5.02 -15.73 -8.12
CA ARG A 67 3.94 -15.96 -9.08
C ARG A 67 3.03 -17.11 -8.67
N SER A 68 3.57 -18.19 -8.11
CA SER A 68 2.75 -19.29 -7.60
C SER A 68 1.83 -18.87 -6.45
N LEU A 69 2.33 -18.02 -5.53
CA LEU A 69 1.52 -17.45 -4.44
C LEU A 69 0.42 -16.53 -4.97
N ILE A 70 0.72 -15.72 -5.98
CA ILE A 70 -0.28 -14.86 -6.66
C ILE A 70 -1.39 -15.71 -7.26
N ARG A 71 -1.05 -16.72 -8.07
CA ARG A 71 -2.04 -17.62 -8.70
C ARG A 71 -2.90 -18.35 -7.70
N ALA A 72 -2.30 -18.74 -6.58
CA ALA A 72 -3.00 -19.41 -5.49
C ALA A 72 -3.84 -18.48 -4.60
N GLY A 73 -3.83 -17.16 -4.86
CA GLY A 73 -4.53 -16.17 -4.02
C GLY A 73 -4.03 -16.16 -2.58
N LYS A 74 -2.72 -16.28 -2.36
CA LYS A 74 -2.09 -16.38 -1.04
C LYS A 74 -1.28 -15.14 -0.62
N VAL A 75 -1.35 -14.07 -1.40
CA VAL A 75 -0.64 -12.81 -1.16
C VAL A 75 -1.47 -11.64 -1.66
N GLY A 76 -1.61 -10.59 -0.85
CA GLY A 76 -2.29 -9.35 -1.20
C GLY A 76 -1.33 -8.22 -1.55
N ALA A 77 -0.09 -8.27 -1.05
CA ALA A 77 0.86 -7.19 -1.24
C ALA A 77 2.31 -7.66 -1.30
N PHE A 78 3.14 -6.89 -2.02
CA PHE A 78 4.59 -7.07 -2.07
C PHE A 78 5.33 -5.85 -1.55
N LEU A 79 6.36 -6.08 -0.73
CA LEU A 79 7.34 -5.09 -0.33
C LEU A 79 8.57 -5.20 -1.23
N LYS A 80 9.09 -4.06 -1.71
CA LYS A 80 10.32 -3.98 -2.52
C LYS A 80 10.27 -4.69 -3.88
N ALA A 81 9.09 -4.81 -4.48
CA ALA A 81 9.00 -5.14 -5.89
C ALA A 81 9.25 -3.86 -6.71
N ASN A 82 10.48 -3.70 -7.19
CA ASN A 82 10.96 -2.44 -7.75
C ASN A 82 10.95 -2.44 -9.28
N GLY A 83 10.22 -1.51 -9.85
CA GLY A 83 10.21 -1.22 -11.27
C GLY A 83 8.86 -1.44 -11.94
N ALA A 84 8.47 -0.48 -12.78
CA ALA A 84 7.16 -0.46 -13.42
C ALA A 84 6.85 -1.71 -14.26
N GLU A 85 7.85 -2.26 -14.95
CA GLU A 85 7.70 -3.46 -15.78
C GLU A 85 7.41 -4.69 -14.94
N LEU A 86 8.21 -4.89 -13.86
CA LEU A 86 8.00 -6.00 -12.92
C LEU A 86 6.62 -5.90 -12.27
N ASN A 87 6.30 -4.73 -11.69
CA ASN A 87 5.04 -4.54 -10.98
C ASN A 87 3.84 -4.73 -11.90
N ARG A 88 3.92 -4.27 -13.16
CA ARG A 88 2.89 -4.54 -14.18
C ARG A 88 2.75 -6.04 -14.45
N SER A 89 3.85 -6.75 -14.63
CA SER A 89 3.85 -8.19 -14.89
C SER A 89 3.22 -8.99 -13.74
N LEU A 90 3.54 -8.64 -12.48
CA LEU A 90 2.95 -9.28 -11.31
C LEU A 90 1.45 -8.94 -11.17
N GLN A 91 1.07 -7.70 -11.49
CA GLN A 91 -0.32 -7.27 -11.49
C GLN A 91 -1.16 -8.00 -12.54
N GLU A 92 -0.60 -8.18 -13.74
CA GLU A 92 -1.25 -8.97 -14.79
C GLU A 92 -1.41 -10.44 -14.37
N GLU A 93 -0.43 -11.00 -13.67
CA GLU A 93 -0.52 -12.35 -13.10
C GLU A 93 -1.70 -12.45 -12.12
N ALA A 94 -1.84 -11.48 -11.20
CA ALA A 94 -2.94 -11.45 -10.24
C ALA A 94 -4.31 -11.32 -10.93
N LEU A 95 -4.43 -10.40 -11.88
CA LEU A 95 -5.70 -10.11 -12.55
C LEU A 95 -6.17 -11.23 -13.46
N LYS A 96 -5.23 -11.91 -14.15
CA LYS A 96 -5.56 -12.91 -15.19
C LYS A 96 -5.53 -14.36 -14.70
N HIS A 97 -4.75 -14.64 -13.65
CA HIS A 97 -4.43 -16.01 -13.25
C HIS A 97 -4.81 -16.37 -11.81
N SER A 98 -5.30 -15.42 -11.00
CA SER A 98 -5.92 -15.72 -9.71
C SER A 98 -7.43 -15.89 -9.84
N ARG A 99 -8.05 -16.60 -8.91
CA ARG A 99 -9.49 -16.94 -8.94
C ARG A 99 -10.41 -15.71 -8.94
N LEU A 100 -10.06 -14.69 -8.17
CA LEU A 100 -10.87 -13.48 -8.01
C LEU A 100 -10.34 -12.28 -8.79
N GLY A 101 -9.13 -12.34 -9.31
CA GLY A 101 -8.50 -11.23 -10.02
C GLY A 101 -8.38 -9.97 -9.16
N ILE A 102 -8.04 -10.14 -7.88
CA ILE A 102 -7.83 -9.01 -6.96
C ILE A 102 -6.46 -8.40 -7.27
N PRO A 103 -6.38 -7.07 -7.46
CA PRO A 103 -5.11 -6.40 -7.68
C PRO A 103 -4.19 -6.48 -6.47
N LEU A 104 -2.90 -6.59 -6.70
CA LEU A 104 -1.86 -6.49 -5.68
C LEU A 104 -1.62 -5.03 -5.28
N ILE A 105 -1.13 -4.82 -4.06
CA ILE A 105 -0.61 -3.53 -3.63
C ILE A 105 0.92 -3.64 -3.48
N PHE A 106 1.66 -2.75 -4.14
CA PHE A 106 3.12 -2.71 -4.04
C PHE A 106 3.54 -1.63 -3.04
N HIS A 107 4.32 -2.06 -2.05
CA HIS A 107 4.75 -1.23 -0.92
C HIS A 107 6.25 -0.95 -0.99
N GLU A 108 6.65 0.23 -0.50
CA GLU A 108 8.06 0.61 -0.36
C GLU A 108 8.27 1.57 0.83
N ASP A 109 9.50 1.68 1.29
CA ASP A 109 9.91 2.68 2.28
C ASP A 109 10.43 3.95 1.57
N VAL A 110 9.53 4.82 1.12
CA VAL A 110 9.88 6.09 0.47
C VAL A 110 10.03 7.17 1.55
N ILE A 111 11.15 7.15 2.28
CA ILE A 111 11.34 7.97 3.48
C ILE A 111 11.91 9.35 3.15
N HIS A 112 12.93 9.41 2.27
CA HIS A 112 13.57 10.66 1.85
C HIS A 112 13.95 10.62 0.38
N GLY A 113 12.93 10.60 -0.47
CA GLY A 113 13.04 10.40 -1.91
C GLY A 113 12.88 8.95 -2.34
N TYR A 114 12.76 8.74 -3.63
CA TYR A 114 12.70 7.40 -4.24
C TYR A 114 13.87 7.20 -5.21
N ARG A 115 13.89 7.86 -6.37
CA ARG A 115 15.06 7.92 -7.27
C ARG A 115 15.92 9.13 -6.97
N THR A 116 15.29 10.27 -6.83
CA THR A 116 15.93 11.50 -6.38
C THR A 116 16.00 11.47 -4.86
N ILE A 117 17.21 11.45 -4.31
CA ILE A 117 17.43 11.46 -2.87
C ILE A 117 17.28 12.88 -2.36
N THR A 118 16.38 13.06 -1.39
CA THR A 118 16.22 14.30 -0.64
C THR A 118 17.00 14.23 0.67
N PRO A 119 17.18 15.36 1.39
CA PRO A 119 17.71 15.32 2.75
C PRO A 119 16.92 14.37 3.64
N ILE A 120 17.59 13.76 4.61
CA ILE A 120 16.91 12.89 5.59
C ILE A 120 15.85 13.69 6.37
N PRO A 121 14.79 13.05 6.89
CA PRO A 121 13.72 13.73 7.61
C PRO A 121 14.19 14.65 8.73
N LEU A 122 15.22 14.26 9.49
CA LEU A 122 15.81 15.08 10.51
C LEU A 122 16.45 16.36 9.95
N ALA A 123 17.09 16.28 8.78
CA ALA A 123 17.67 17.47 8.13
C ALA A 123 16.58 18.35 7.49
N GLU A 124 15.54 17.76 6.89
CA GLU A 124 14.40 18.52 6.37
C GLU A 124 13.67 19.28 7.49
N SER A 125 13.57 18.68 8.69
CA SER A 125 12.93 19.34 9.84
C SER A 125 13.63 20.64 10.27
N CYS A 126 14.94 20.75 10.03
CA CYS A 126 15.71 21.96 10.30
C CYS A 126 15.30 23.16 9.42
N SER A 127 14.55 22.91 8.34
CA SER A 127 14.01 23.99 7.51
C SER A 127 12.85 24.74 8.17
N TRP A 128 12.15 24.12 9.12
CA TRP A 128 10.92 24.63 9.75
C TRP A 128 9.85 25.04 8.72
N ASN A 129 9.89 24.42 7.54
CA ASN A 129 9.04 24.77 6.41
C ASN A 129 8.19 23.57 5.95
N PRO A 130 6.92 23.45 6.40
CA PRO A 130 6.03 22.36 6.00
C PRO A 130 5.76 22.31 4.49
N GLU A 131 5.70 23.46 3.82
CA GLU A 131 5.46 23.50 2.36
C GLU A 131 6.61 22.85 1.58
N LEU A 132 7.86 23.09 2.01
CA LEU A 132 9.02 22.45 1.42
C LEU A 132 8.98 20.93 1.61
N VAL A 133 8.62 20.48 2.81
CA VAL A 133 8.50 19.05 3.13
C VAL A 133 7.38 18.38 2.33
N GLU A 134 6.25 19.07 2.13
CA GLU A 134 5.16 18.60 1.29
C GLU A 134 5.60 18.45 -0.18
N GLN A 135 6.31 19.44 -0.73
CA GLN A 135 6.85 19.39 -2.10
C GLN A 135 7.86 18.26 -2.29
N SER A 136 8.74 18.04 -1.30
CA SER A 136 9.69 16.94 -1.28
C SER A 136 8.98 15.58 -1.34
N ALA A 137 7.97 15.39 -0.50
CA ALA A 137 7.16 14.16 -0.47
C ALA A 137 6.37 13.96 -1.77
N ALA A 138 5.80 15.04 -2.34
CA ALA A 138 5.08 14.97 -3.61
C ALA A 138 6.00 14.61 -4.80
N MET A 139 7.24 15.07 -4.79
CA MET A 139 8.23 14.66 -5.78
C MET A 139 8.54 13.17 -5.66
N ALA A 140 8.79 12.69 -4.44
CA ALA A 140 9.07 11.29 -4.18
C ALA A 140 7.88 10.39 -4.55
N ALA A 141 6.64 10.84 -4.28
CA ALA A 141 5.42 10.13 -4.66
C ALA A 141 5.30 9.94 -6.17
N ARG A 142 5.56 11.00 -6.96
CA ARG A 142 5.53 10.90 -8.42
C ARG A 142 6.52 9.87 -8.97
N GLU A 143 7.72 9.84 -8.41
CA GLU A 143 8.74 8.87 -8.83
C GLU A 143 8.36 7.43 -8.43
N ALA A 144 7.86 7.24 -7.21
CA ALA A 144 7.43 5.94 -6.70
C ALA A 144 6.20 5.41 -7.46
N ALA A 145 5.19 6.25 -7.69
CA ALA A 145 4.00 5.92 -8.47
C ALA A 145 4.37 5.52 -9.91
N ALA A 146 5.29 6.24 -10.55
CA ALA A 146 5.80 5.91 -11.89
C ALA A 146 6.52 4.55 -11.91
N ALA A 147 7.07 4.10 -10.79
CA ALA A 147 7.66 2.77 -10.64
C ALA A 147 6.63 1.68 -10.28
N GLY A 148 5.35 2.03 -10.12
CA GLY A 148 4.26 1.12 -9.80
C GLY A 148 4.10 0.84 -8.31
N ILE A 149 4.58 1.73 -7.43
CA ILE A 149 4.35 1.67 -5.98
C ILE A 149 3.04 2.38 -5.65
N GLN A 150 2.21 1.80 -4.79
CA GLN A 150 0.93 2.37 -4.36
C GLN A 150 0.91 2.81 -2.90
N LEU A 151 1.81 2.28 -2.06
CA LEU A 151 1.85 2.60 -0.64
C LEU A 151 3.29 2.77 -0.15
N THR A 152 3.52 3.80 0.66
CA THR A 152 4.79 3.98 1.38
C THR A 152 4.63 3.84 2.88
N TYR A 153 5.62 3.24 3.54
CA TYR A 153 5.75 3.23 5.00
C TYR A 153 6.43 4.50 5.51
N ALA A 154 5.85 5.64 5.18
CA ALA A 154 6.24 6.98 5.59
C ALA A 154 4.97 7.86 5.73
N PRO A 155 5.02 8.90 6.57
CA PRO A 155 6.13 9.39 7.38
C PRO A 155 6.38 8.58 8.65
N MET A 156 7.63 8.63 9.15
CA MET A 156 7.96 8.22 10.50
C MET A 156 7.70 9.36 11.46
N VAL A 157 6.93 9.10 12.50
CA VAL A 157 6.49 10.10 13.51
C VAL A 157 6.99 9.77 14.91
N ASP A 158 7.94 8.86 15.01
CA ASP A 158 8.56 8.56 16.28
C ASP A 158 9.38 9.76 16.75
N ILE A 159 9.14 10.16 18.00
CA ILE A 159 9.90 11.20 18.65
C ILE A 159 11.04 10.56 19.39
N SER A 160 12.25 11.08 19.21
CA SER A 160 13.42 10.60 19.91
C SER A 160 14.20 11.75 20.54
N TYR A 161 14.56 11.55 21.81
CA TYR A 161 15.41 12.47 22.57
C TYR A 161 16.88 12.02 22.61
N ASP A 162 17.16 10.82 22.11
CA ASP A 162 18.52 10.27 22.12
C ASP A 162 19.09 10.22 20.71
N PRO A 163 20.11 11.07 20.40
CA PRO A 163 20.72 11.09 19.08
C PRO A 163 21.50 9.81 18.73
N ARG A 164 21.72 8.90 19.68
CA ARG A 164 22.36 7.60 19.45
C ARG A 164 21.40 6.53 18.93
N TRP A 165 20.10 6.80 18.93
CA TRP A 165 19.14 5.88 18.38
C TRP A 165 19.39 5.64 16.88
N GLY A 166 19.54 4.37 16.48
CA GLY A 166 19.96 4.01 15.12
C GLY A 166 19.04 4.49 14.00
N ARG A 167 17.79 4.90 14.32
CA ARG A 167 16.83 5.43 13.36
C ARG A 167 16.53 6.93 13.55
N ILE A 168 17.35 7.63 14.31
CA ILE A 168 17.16 9.08 14.56
C ILE A 168 17.05 9.89 13.25
N MET A 169 17.75 9.48 12.20
CA MET A 169 17.72 10.13 10.90
C MET A 169 16.35 10.14 10.22
N GLU A 170 15.47 9.19 10.57
CA GLU A 170 14.14 9.07 9.97
C GLU A 170 13.09 9.93 10.67
N THR A 171 13.40 10.46 11.87
CA THR A 171 12.48 11.30 12.65
C THR A 171 12.53 12.75 12.20
N SER A 172 11.54 13.55 12.63
CA SER A 172 11.58 15.00 12.53
C SER A 172 12.14 15.66 13.81
N GLY A 173 12.70 14.88 14.76
CA GLY A 173 13.35 15.36 15.97
C GLY A 173 12.59 15.04 17.26
N GLU A 174 12.77 15.89 18.26
CA GLU A 174 12.27 15.68 19.63
C GLU A 174 10.97 16.45 19.95
N ASP A 175 10.61 17.44 19.11
CA ASP A 175 9.43 18.27 19.33
C ASP A 175 8.19 17.62 18.70
N ALA A 176 7.20 17.30 19.54
CA ALA A 176 5.99 16.61 19.12
C ALA A 176 5.11 17.46 18.19
N TYR A 177 5.08 18.77 18.37
CA TYR A 177 4.28 19.66 17.55
C TYR A 177 4.87 19.78 16.15
N LEU A 178 6.16 20.11 16.05
CA LEU A 178 6.86 20.19 14.76
C LEU A 178 6.77 18.85 14.00
N CYS A 179 6.99 17.73 14.71
CA CYS A 179 6.87 16.40 14.10
C CYS A 179 5.48 16.17 13.53
N GLY A 180 4.42 16.58 14.22
CA GLY A 180 3.03 16.48 13.75
C GLY A 180 2.76 17.31 12.51
N GLU A 181 3.21 18.59 12.49
CA GLU A 181 3.03 19.48 11.32
C GLU A 181 3.77 18.98 10.09
N LEU A 182 5.02 18.51 10.26
CA LEU A 182 5.81 17.98 9.16
C LEU A 182 5.28 16.61 8.68
N ALA A 183 4.76 15.79 9.60
CA ALA A 183 4.11 14.52 9.22
C ALA A 183 2.85 14.76 8.39
N ALA A 184 2.01 15.71 8.79
CA ALA A 184 0.82 16.09 8.03
C ALA A 184 1.20 16.62 6.62
N ALA A 185 2.24 17.46 6.53
CA ALA A 185 2.76 17.93 5.26
C ALA A 185 3.25 16.78 4.36
N ARG A 186 3.99 15.81 4.90
CA ARG A 186 4.43 14.62 4.14
C ARG A 186 3.25 13.79 3.64
N VAL A 187 2.24 13.55 4.48
CA VAL A 187 1.04 12.82 4.07
C VAL A 187 0.34 13.53 2.91
N ARG A 188 0.14 14.85 3.02
CA ARG A 188 -0.43 15.64 1.89
C ARG A 188 0.44 15.55 0.63
N GLY A 189 1.75 15.61 0.78
CA GLY A 189 2.67 15.46 -0.35
C GLY A 189 2.57 14.09 -1.02
N PHE A 190 2.53 12.99 -0.25
CA PHE A 190 2.40 11.64 -0.81
C PHE A 190 1.03 11.40 -1.44
N GLN A 191 -0.05 11.82 -0.78
CA GLN A 191 -1.43 11.49 -1.18
C GLN A 191 -2.06 12.52 -2.10
N GLY A 192 -1.54 13.76 -2.12
CA GLY A 192 -2.18 14.85 -2.84
C GLY A 192 -3.63 15.04 -2.41
N ASN A 193 -4.45 15.50 -3.31
CA ASN A 193 -5.90 15.67 -3.09
C ASN A 193 -6.72 14.47 -3.61
N ASP A 194 -6.09 13.53 -4.32
CA ASP A 194 -6.77 12.41 -4.95
C ASP A 194 -5.80 11.23 -5.12
N LEU A 195 -6.07 10.13 -4.42
CA LEU A 195 -5.30 8.89 -4.53
C LEU A 195 -5.53 8.13 -5.85
N THR A 196 -6.51 8.50 -6.65
CA THR A 196 -6.69 7.94 -8.00
C THR A 196 -5.75 8.56 -9.02
N SER A 197 -5.05 9.63 -8.66
CA SER A 197 -4.04 10.27 -9.50
C SER A 197 -2.85 9.33 -9.75
N PRO A 198 -2.32 9.28 -10.98
CA PRO A 198 -1.13 8.47 -11.29
C PRO A 198 0.18 9.03 -10.69
N HIS A 199 0.10 10.08 -9.91
CA HIS A 199 1.24 10.79 -9.31
C HIS A 199 1.27 10.72 -7.79
N THR A 200 0.36 9.99 -7.18
CA THR A 200 0.19 9.90 -5.73
C THR A 200 0.32 8.46 -5.24
N ILE A 201 0.69 8.31 -3.98
CA ILE A 201 0.77 7.02 -3.27
C ILE A 201 0.16 7.16 -1.89
N ALA A 202 -0.39 6.08 -1.35
CA ALA A 202 -0.90 6.07 0.02
C ALA A 202 0.24 6.18 1.03
N ALA A 203 0.07 7.00 2.05
CA ALA A 203 0.99 7.14 3.17
C ALA A 203 0.60 6.21 4.33
N CYS A 204 1.59 5.65 5.00
CA CYS A 204 1.40 4.88 6.21
C CYS A 204 2.26 5.46 7.33
N VAL A 205 1.61 6.18 8.25
CA VAL A 205 2.28 6.78 9.40
C VAL A 205 2.79 5.69 10.33
N LYS A 206 4.07 5.76 10.72
CA LYS A 206 4.74 4.76 11.54
C LYS A 206 5.58 5.40 12.65
N HIS A 207 5.82 4.73 13.75
CA HIS A 207 5.32 3.42 14.19
C HIS A 207 4.29 3.65 15.29
N PHE A 208 3.31 2.79 15.39
CA PHE A 208 2.37 2.82 16.51
C PHE A 208 2.90 1.86 17.60
N ALA A 209 3.42 2.31 18.79
CA ALA A 209 3.77 3.65 19.15
C ALA A 209 4.92 3.63 20.18
N GLY A 210 5.69 4.74 20.27
CA GLY A 210 6.75 4.85 21.26
C GLY A 210 8.08 4.18 20.87
N TYR A 211 8.28 3.85 19.60
CA TYR A 211 9.46 3.13 19.12
C TYR A 211 10.77 3.94 19.27
N GLY A 212 10.71 5.27 19.12
CA GLY A 212 11.86 6.17 19.33
C GLY A 212 12.35 6.29 20.78
N GLN A 213 11.67 5.64 21.70
CA GLN A 213 12.00 5.64 23.13
C GLN A 213 12.70 4.35 23.60
N SER A 214 13.09 3.48 22.70
CA SER A 214 13.50 2.09 22.95
C SER A 214 14.91 1.92 23.54
N TRP A 215 15.52 2.92 24.18
CA TRP A 215 16.83 2.79 24.80
C TRP A 215 16.76 2.84 26.33
N GLN A 216 17.09 1.68 26.94
CA GLN A 216 17.38 1.34 28.33
C GLN A 216 16.24 0.85 29.22
N GLU A 217 16.57 -0.11 30.11
CA GLU A 217 15.75 -0.74 31.15
C GLU A 217 15.12 0.25 32.18
N GLU A 218 15.56 1.50 32.26
CA GLU A 218 14.88 2.58 32.99
C GLU A 218 13.58 3.04 32.33
N THR A 219 13.27 2.55 31.14
CA THR A 219 12.19 3.02 30.25
C THR A 219 10.80 2.70 30.77
N ILE A 220 10.60 1.74 31.66
CA ILE A 220 9.26 1.39 32.17
C ILE A 220 8.67 2.55 32.99
N LYS A 221 9.46 3.27 33.75
CA LYS A 221 9.00 4.45 34.50
C LYS A 221 8.72 5.66 33.58
N LYS A 222 9.50 5.80 32.48
CA LYS A 222 9.25 6.83 31.45
C LYS A 222 8.09 6.47 30.53
N GLN A 223 7.81 5.20 30.26
CA GLN A 223 6.66 4.78 29.48
C GLN A 223 5.32 5.22 30.06
N THR A 224 5.16 5.25 31.37
CA THR A 224 3.93 5.74 32.01
C THR A 224 3.73 7.24 31.76
N TYR A 225 4.81 8.02 31.74
CA TYR A 225 4.79 9.43 31.39
C TYR A 225 4.50 9.67 29.90
N LEU A 226 5.00 8.79 29.03
CA LEU A 226 4.76 8.80 27.60
C LEU A 226 3.32 8.42 27.23
N CYS A 227 2.69 7.47 27.94
CA CYS A 227 1.27 7.15 27.70
C CYS A 227 0.34 8.33 27.95
N ALA A 228 0.64 9.20 28.92
CA ALA A 228 -0.13 10.42 29.17
C ALA A 228 0.07 11.47 28.05
N ASN A 229 1.31 11.63 27.57
CA ASN A 229 1.63 12.53 26.46
C ASN A 229 1.27 11.94 25.09
N PHE A 230 1.26 10.61 24.96
CA PHE A 230 0.87 9.90 23.75
C PHE A 230 -0.58 10.18 23.36
N ARG A 231 -1.52 10.21 24.31
CA ARG A 231 -2.91 10.63 24.01
C ARG A 231 -2.95 12.05 23.44
N LYS A 232 -2.12 12.95 23.94
CA LYS A 232 -2.01 14.33 23.46
C LYS A 232 -1.37 14.38 22.08
N PHE A 233 -0.32 13.61 21.86
CA PHE A 233 0.38 13.45 20.58
C PHE A 233 -0.53 12.84 19.50
N ILE A 234 -1.17 11.72 19.78
CA ILE A 234 -2.15 11.10 18.88
C ILE A 234 -3.30 12.07 18.60
N SER A 235 -3.80 12.80 19.61
CA SER A 235 -4.85 13.79 19.39
C SER A 235 -4.40 14.97 18.52
N LEU A 236 -3.12 15.31 18.49
CA LEU A 236 -2.56 16.31 17.59
C LEU A 236 -2.40 15.77 16.17
N LEU A 237 -1.86 14.56 16.02
CA LEU A 237 -1.70 13.90 14.71
C LEU A 237 -3.05 13.62 14.03
N PHE A 238 -4.05 13.20 14.80
CA PHE A 238 -5.35 12.78 14.29
C PHE A 238 -6.45 13.86 14.39
N LYS A 239 -6.15 15.04 14.93
CA LYS A 239 -7.04 16.21 14.84
C LYS A 239 -6.86 17.01 13.55
N GLN A 240 -5.85 16.73 12.77
CA GLN A 240 -5.69 17.31 11.45
C GLN A 240 -6.75 16.74 10.48
N PRO A 241 -7.26 17.53 9.51
CA PRO A 241 -8.40 17.17 8.64
C PRO A 241 -8.23 15.92 7.76
N LEU A 242 -7.08 15.28 7.83
CA LEU A 242 -6.73 14.07 7.03
C LEU A 242 -7.54 12.82 7.37
N MET A 243 -8.41 12.86 8.39
CA MET A 243 -9.25 11.74 8.82
C MET A 243 -10.75 12.04 8.79
N GLN A 244 -11.21 13.04 8.03
CA GLN A 244 -12.63 13.39 7.94
C GLN A 244 -13.30 12.96 6.64
N GLU A 245 -12.71 12.02 5.88
CA GLU A 245 -13.40 11.39 4.74
C GLU A 245 -13.41 9.86 4.85
#